data_3fa526765a77a6390acbf4a86ebee226
#
_entry.id   3fa526765a77a6390acbf4a86ebee226
#
_cell.length_a   1.000
_cell.length_b   1.000
_cell.length_c   1.000
_cell.angle_alpha   90.00
_cell.angle_beta   90.00
_cell.angle_gamma   90.00
#
_symmetry.space_group_name_H-M   'P 1'
#
loop_
_entity.id
_entity.type
_entity.pdbx_description
1 polymer ?
#
loop_
_entity_poly.entity_id
_entity_poly.type
_entity_poly.pdbx_seq_one_letter_code
_entity_poly.pdbx_strand_id
1 'polypeptide(L)'
;MPRRRIAAKREILPDPKFGNVTLAKFMNHVMVSGKKSVAERIVYGALDSMAKKNGGSAIELFEQALEAIQPMVEVKSRRVGGATYQVPVEVRPSRRQALAMRWLVDAARKRGEKSMAQRLGNEMLDACEGKGSAVKKREDVHRMAEANRAFSHYRF
;
A
#
# COMPACT_ATOMS: atom_id res chain seq x y z
N MET A 1 -11.76 -23.97 -0.97
CA MET A 1 -10.33 -23.87 -1.34
C MET A 1 -9.95 -25.03 -2.25
N PRO A 2 -9.34 -24.78 -3.40
CA PRO A 2 -8.90 -25.86 -4.26
C PRO A 2 -7.77 -26.65 -3.58
N ARG A 3 -7.99 -27.94 -3.39
CA ARG A 3 -7.03 -28.81 -2.66
C ARG A 3 -5.90 -29.32 -3.56
N ARG A 4 -6.16 -29.47 -4.86
CA ARG A 4 -5.23 -30.13 -5.80
C ARG A 4 -4.58 -29.19 -6.81
N ARG A 5 -4.98 -27.91 -6.85
CA ARG A 5 -4.43 -26.92 -7.78
C ARG A 5 -4.48 -25.52 -7.18
N ILE A 6 -3.54 -24.68 -7.58
CA ILE A 6 -3.52 -23.27 -7.23
C ILE A 6 -4.49 -22.53 -8.17
N ALA A 7 -5.35 -21.67 -7.63
CA ALA A 7 -6.23 -20.84 -8.45
C ALA A 7 -5.40 -19.90 -9.36
N ALA A 8 -5.80 -19.80 -10.62
CA ALA A 8 -5.15 -18.91 -11.56
C ALA A 8 -5.28 -17.45 -11.11
N LYS A 9 -4.22 -16.68 -11.27
CA LYS A 9 -4.27 -15.23 -11.01
C LYS A 9 -5.02 -14.56 -12.17
N ARG A 10 -6.02 -13.73 -11.82
CA ARG A 10 -6.74 -12.94 -12.82
C ARG A 10 -5.84 -11.81 -13.33
N GLU A 11 -5.84 -11.61 -14.62
CA GLU A 11 -5.21 -10.45 -15.23
C GLU A 11 -6.00 -9.19 -14.90
N ILE A 12 -5.30 -8.12 -14.58
CA ILE A 12 -5.87 -6.81 -14.33
C ILE A 12 -5.52 -5.93 -15.52
N LEU A 13 -6.55 -5.45 -16.21
CA LEU A 13 -6.37 -4.53 -17.33
C LEU A 13 -5.88 -3.17 -16.80
N PRO A 14 -5.00 -2.48 -17.53
CA PRO A 14 -4.57 -1.15 -17.17
C PRO A 14 -5.76 -0.18 -17.18
N ASP A 15 -5.67 0.90 -16.41
CA ASP A 15 -6.71 1.92 -16.39
C ASP A 15 -6.80 2.66 -17.74
N PRO A 16 -7.99 3.08 -18.15
CA PRO A 16 -8.17 3.68 -19.48
C PRO A 16 -7.56 5.09 -19.61
N LYS A 17 -7.39 5.80 -18.50
CA LYS A 17 -6.90 7.20 -18.53
C LYS A 17 -5.38 7.31 -18.59
N PHE A 18 -4.67 6.52 -17.82
CA PHE A 18 -3.20 6.54 -17.72
C PHE A 18 -2.53 5.29 -18.28
N GLY A 19 -3.29 4.24 -18.57
CA GLY A 19 -2.74 2.97 -19.04
C GLY A 19 -1.84 2.26 -18.02
N ASN A 20 -2.05 2.48 -16.72
CA ASN A 20 -1.21 1.98 -15.65
C ASN A 20 -1.88 0.83 -14.88
N VAL A 21 -1.24 -0.34 -14.89
CA VAL A 21 -1.75 -1.54 -14.20
C VAL A 21 -1.71 -1.37 -12.67
N THR A 22 -0.70 -0.70 -12.14
CA THR A 22 -0.57 -0.43 -10.71
C THR A 22 -1.72 0.44 -10.21
N LEU A 23 -2.10 1.46 -10.99
CA LEU A 23 -3.24 2.30 -10.68
C LEU A 23 -4.56 1.52 -10.69
N ALA A 24 -4.75 0.63 -11.66
CA ALA A 24 -5.91 -0.26 -11.72
C ALA A 24 -6.00 -1.18 -10.49
N LYS A 25 -4.88 -1.74 -10.06
CA LYS A 25 -4.81 -2.50 -8.80
C LYS A 25 -5.17 -1.65 -7.59
N PHE A 26 -4.69 -0.42 -7.56
CA PHE A 26 -4.98 0.51 -6.47
C PHE A 26 -6.47 0.85 -6.37
N MET A 27 -7.15 1.04 -7.50
CA MET A 27 -8.60 1.22 -7.54
C MET A 27 -9.35 0.05 -6.88
N ASN A 28 -8.88 -1.18 -7.08
CA ASN A 28 -9.45 -2.35 -6.43
C ASN A 28 -9.24 -2.33 -4.90
N HIS A 29 -8.15 -1.78 -4.40
CA HIS A 29 -7.93 -1.59 -2.96
C HIS A 29 -8.82 -0.50 -2.34
N VAL A 30 -9.13 0.54 -3.08
CA VAL A 30 -10.03 1.62 -2.66
C VAL A 30 -11.50 1.17 -2.67
N MET A 31 -11.84 0.27 -3.57
CA MET A 31 -13.20 -0.20 -3.78
C MET A 31 -13.81 -0.83 -2.52
N VAL A 32 -15.07 -0.48 -2.23
CA VAL A 32 -15.88 -1.06 -1.16
C VAL A 32 -17.17 -1.62 -1.74
N SER A 33 -17.55 -2.83 -1.35
CA SER A 33 -18.79 -3.49 -1.78
C SER A 33 -18.95 -3.61 -3.31
N GLY A 34 -17.85 -3.76 -4.03
CA GLY A 34 -17.87 -3.90 -5.48
C GLY A 34 -18.19 -2.63 -6.28
N LYS A 35 -18.28 -1.47 -5.63
CA LYS A 35 -18.59 -0.18 -6.26
C LYS A 35 -17.36 0.42 -6.97
N LYS A 36 -16.97 -0.19 -8.09
CA LYS A 36 -15.74 0.17 -8.79
C LYS A 36 -15.79 1.57 -9.41
N SER A 37 -16.91 1.99 -9.95
CA SER A 37 -17.07 3.34 -10.53
C SER A 37 -16.84 4.46 -9.51
N VAL A 38 -17.27 4.24 -8.26
CA VAL A 38 -17.02 5.17 -7.16
C VAL A 38 -15.52 5.21 -6.81
N ALA A 39 -14.87 4.05 -6.75
CA ALA A 39 -13.43 3.96 -6.50
C ALA A 39 -12.61 4.65 -7.59
N GLU A 40 -12.96 4.47 -8.86
CA GLU A 40 -12.33 5.16 -9.99
C GLU A 40 -12.47 6.68 -9.87
N ARG A 41 -13.65 7.17 -9.55
CA ARG A 41 -13.90 8.61 -9.34
C ARG A 41 -13.05 9.17 -8.20
N ILE A 42 -12.94 8.45 -7.11
CA ILE A 42 -12.11 8.84 -5.95
C ILE A 42 -10.64 8.92 -6.35
N VAL A 43 -10.12 7.91 -7.01
CA VAL A 43 -8.71 7.83 -7.40
C VAL A 43 -8.36 8.92 -8.43
N TYR A 44 -9.16 9.08 -9.47
CA TYR A 44 -8.95 10.14 -10.45
C TYR A 44 -9.07 11.53 -9.83
N GLY A 45 -10.03 11.74 -8.94
CA GLY A 45 -10.16 13.01 -8.20
C GLY A 45 -8.95 13.30 -7.31
N ALA A 46 -8.39 12.29 -6.68
CA ALA A 46 -7.17 12.42 -5.89
C ALA A 46 -5.97 12.81 -6.76
N LEU A 47 -5.80 12.14 -7.91
CA LEU A 47 -4.72 12.44 -8.87
C LEU A 47 -4.83 13.86 -9.42
N ASP A 48 -6.03 14.29 -9.80
CA ASP A 48 -6.27 15.65 -10.29
C ASP A 48 -5.95 16.70 -9.23
N SER A 49 -6.30 16.43 -7.97
CA SER A 49 -5.98 17.30 -6.83
C SER A 49 -4.46 17.40 -6.60
N MET A 50 -3.75 16.29 -6.71
CA MET A 50 -2.28 16.25 -6.58
C MET A 50 -1.60 17.06 -7.68
N ALA A 51 -2.02 16.86 -8.93
CA ALA A 51 -1.47 17.58 -10.08
C ALA A 51 -1.67 19.09 -9.94
N LYS A 52 -2.84 19.54 -9.49
CA LYS A 52 -3.13 20.96 -9.25
C LYS A 52 -2.26 21.57 -8.17
N LYS A 53 -1.97 20.83 -7.09
CA LYS A 53 -1.19 21.34 -5.95
C LYS A 53 0.31 21.35 -6.24
N ASN A 54 0.82 20.35 -6.92
CA ASN A 54 2.25 20.14 -7.09
C ASN A 54 2.77 20.47 -8.49
N GLY A 55 1.89 20.69 -9.46
CA GLY A 55 2.24 21.06 -10.83
C GLY A 55 2.98 20.00 -11.63
N GLY A 56 3.08 18.76 -11.14
CA GLY A 56 3.76 17.65 -11.79
C GLY A 56 2.83 16.61 -12.40
N SER A 57 3.42 15.54 -12.93
CA SER A 57 2.68 14.38 -13.42
C SER A 57 2.02 13.65 -12.25
N ALA A 58 0.69 13.52 -12.28
CA ALA A 58 -0.06 12.85 -11.22
C ALA A 58 0.34 11.39 -11.04
N ILE A 59 0.62 10.69 -12.15
CA ILE A 59 1.01 9.28 -12.12
C ILE A 59 2.40 9.08 -11.51
N GLU A 60 3.33 9.97 -11.81
CA GLU A 60 4.68 9.93 -11.20
C GLU A 60 4.62 10.18 -9.70
N LEU A 61 3.80 11.14 -9.25
CA LEU A 61 3.57 11.39 -7.83
C LEU A 61 2.93 10.20 -7.12
N PHE A 62 2.01 9.51 -7.78
CA PHE A 62 1.42 8.28 -7.27
C PHE A 62 2.45 7.16 -7.09
N GLU A 63 3.28 6.94 -8.09
CA GLU A 63 4.34 5.93 -8.04
C GLU A 63 5.37 6.26 -6.96
N GLN A 64 5.77 7.51 -6.86
CA GLN A 64 6.68 8.01 -5.83
C GLN A 64 6.09 7.83 -4.42
N ALA A 65 4.80 8.11 -4.24
CA ALA A 65 4.13 7.89 -2.96
C ALA A 65 4.10 6.42 -2.57
N LEU A 66 3.81 5.51 -3.51
CA LEU A 66 3.84 4.07 -3.24
C LEU A 66 5.25 3.60 -2.89
N GLU A 67 6.26 4.06 -3.60
CA GLU A 67 7.65 3.72 -3.31
C GLU A 67 8.06 4.16 -1.91
N ALA A 68 7.64 5.35 -1.50
CA ALA A 68 7.91 5.87 -0.15
C ALA A 68 7.24 5.04 0.97
N ILE A 69 6.13 4.36 0.70
CA ILE A 69 5.37 3.57 1.67
C ILE A 69 5.78 2.09 1.67
N GLN A 70 6.39 1.59 0.61
CA GLN A 70 6.74 0.18 0.48
C GLN A 70 7.67 -0.30 1.58
N PRO A 71 7.32 -1.37 2.34
CA PRO A 71 8.22 -1.97 3.31
C PRO A 71 9.20 -2.93 2.65
N MET A 72 10.45 -2.90 3.09
CA MET A 72 11.48 -3.86 2.65
C MET A 72 11.47 -5.12 3.50
N VAL A 73 11.09 -4.99 4.77
CA VAL A 73 11.05 -6.07 5.76
C VAL A 73 9.75 -5.99 6.55
N GLU A 74 9.28 -7.13 7.02
CA GLU A 74 8.16 -7.25 7.94
C GLU A 74 8.48 -8.30 9.01
N VAL A 75 7.67 -8.38 10.05
CA VAL A 75 7.78 -9.43 11.06
C VAL A 75 6.67 -10.45 10.89
N LYS A 76 7.03 -11.71 11.01
CA LYS A 76 6.08 -12.84 11.04
C LYS A 76 6.21 -13.59 12.35
N SER A 77 5.08 -13.95 12.93
CA SER A 77 5.05 -14.78 14.12
C SER A 77 5.45 -16.22 13.79
N ARG A 78 6.40 -16.76 14.54
CA ARG A 78 6.78 -18.17 14.48
C ARG A 78 6.79 -18.78 15.87
N ARG A 79 6.21 -19.95 16.01
CA ARG A 79 6.19 -20.70 17.26
C ARG A 79 7.35 -21.68 17.28
N VAL A 80 8.23 -21.55 18.27
CA VAL A 80 9.39 -22.42 18.48
C VAL A 80 9.45 -22.80 19.96
N GLY A 81 9.40 -24.12 20.25
CA GLY A 81 9.51 -24.61 21.62
C GLY A 81 8.43 -24.08 22.59
N GLY A 82 7.21 -23.80 22.11
CA GLY A 82 6.13 -23.27 22.92
C GLY A 82 6.11 -21.74 23.06
N ALA A 83 7.18 -21.05 22.70
CA ALA A 83 7.25 -19.59 22.67
C ALA A 83 6.95 -19.04 21.25
N THR A 84 6.31 -17.88 21.19
CA THR A 84 6.02 -17.19 19.92
C THR A 84 7.02 -16.05 19.73
N TYR A 85 7.77 -16.12 18.63
CA TYR A 85 8.75 -15.10 18.23
C TYR A 85 8.26 -14.30 17.03
N GLN A 86 8.53 -13.00 17.05
CA GLN A 86 8.35 -12.13 15.90
C GLN A 86 9.62 -12.17 15.06
N VAL A 87 9.58 -12.88 13.92
CA VAL A 87 10.76 -13.11 13.08
C VAL A 87 10.76 -12.10 11.93
N PRO A 88 11.83 -11.29 11.76
CA PRO A 88 11.94 -10.39 10.61
C PRO A 88 12.19 -11.19 9.34
N VAL A 89 11.42 -10.89 8.30
CA VAL A 89 11.52 -11.51 6.98
C VAL A 89 11.51 -10.45 5.90
N GLU A 90 12.23 -10.70 4.82
CA GLU A 90 12.20 -9.85 3.64
C GLU A 90 10.87 -9.94 2.92
N VAL A 91 10.34 -8.81 2.47
CA VAL A 91 9.06 -8.73 1.73
C VAL A 91 9.33 -8.82 0.24
N ARG A 92 8.71 -9.77 -0.44
CA ARG A 92 8.80 -9.88 -1.90
C ARG A 92 8.11 -8.71 -2.61
N PRO A 93 8.57 -8.31 -3.83
CA PRO A 93 8.10 -7.10 -4.50
C PRO A 93 6.58 -6.99 -4.68
N SER A 94 5.90 -8.06 -5.06
CA SER A 94 4.44 -8.05 -5.20
C SER A 94 3.70 -7.76 -3.90
N ARG A 95 4.22 -8.24 -2.78
CA ARG A 95 3.66 -8.00 -1.45
C ARG A 95 3.98 -6.58 -0.95
N ARG A 96 5.17 -6.06 -1.25
CA ARG A 96 5.54 -4.67 -0.93
C ARG A 96 4.50 -3.69 -1.48
N GLN A 97 4.20 -3.86 -2.76
CA GLN A 97 3.20 -3.02 -3.45
C GLN A 97 1.80 -3.16 -2.84
N ALA A 98 1.36 -4.38 -2.55
CA ALA A 98 0.06 -4.63 -1.93
C ALA A 98 -0.04 -4.03 -0.52
N LEU A 99 1.01 -4.13 0.29
CA LEU A 99 1.07 -3.52 1.62
C LEU A 99 1.07 -1.99 1.54
N ALA A 100 1.83 -1.41 0.62
CA ALA A 100 1.85 0.05 0.40
C ALA A 100 0.46 0.57 0.05
N MET A 101 -0.24 -0.07 -0.88
CA MET A 101 -1.60 0.29 -1.27
C MET A 101 -2.58 0.20 -0.11
N ARG A 102 -2.53 -0.88 0.67
CA ARG A 102 -3.39 -1.09 1.84
C ARG A 102 -3.16 -0.02 2.90
N TRP A 103 -1.92 0.23 3.26
CA TRP A 103 -1.58 1.22 4.28
C TRP A 103 -1.93 2.64 3.86
N LEU A 104 -1.77 2.95 2.57
CA LEU A 104 -2.18 4.24 2.01
C LEU A 104 -3.69 4.45 2.13
N VAL A 105 -4.48 3.46 1.76
CA VAL A 105 -5.95 3.53 1.86
C VAL A 105 -6.40 3.62 3.32
N ASP A 106 -5.83 2.82 4.21
CA ASP A 106 -6.17 2.83 5.64
C ASP A 106 -5.79 4.15 6.29
N ALA A 107 -4.64 4.72 5.95
CA ALA A 107 -4.21 6.03 6.43
C ALA A 107 -5.12 7.16 5.92
N ALA A 108 -5.48 7.14 4.65
CA ALA A 108 -6.39 8.11 4.05
C ALA A 108 -7.77 8.09 4.71
N ARG A 109 -8.32 6.92 4.99
CA ARG A 109 -9.63 6.79 5.66
C ARG A 109 -9.68 7.41 7.05
N LYS A 110 -8.54 7.49 7.74
CA LYS A 110 -8.43 8.08 9.09
C LYS A 110 -8.24 9.60 9.09
N ARG A 111 -8.04 10.20 7.93
CA ARG A 111 -7.87 11.66 7.81
C ARG A 111 -9.19 12.40 7.99
N GLY A 112 -9.10 13.69 8.29
CA GLY A 112 -10.25 14.55 8.62
C GLY A 112 -10.84 15.37 7.47
N GLU A 113 -10.30 15.27 6.24
CA GLU A 113 -10.82 16.01 5.09
C GLU A 113 -12.23 15.53 4.70
N LYS A 114 -13.00 16.38 4.02
CA LYS A 114 -14.40 16.13 3.69
C LYS A 114 -14.62 14.91 2.77
N SER A 115 -13.84 14.80 1.71
CA SER A 115 -14.00 13.73 0.72
C SER A 115 -12.84 12.74 0.75
N MET A 116 -13.11 11.49 0.35
CA MET A 116 -12.06 10.48 0.25
C MET A 116 -11.03 10.84 -0.83
N ALA A 117 -11.43 11.49 -1.91
CA ALA A 117 -10.50 11.98 -2.92
C ALA A 117 -9.49 12.97 -2.34
N GLN A 118 -9.92 13.91 -1.52
CA GLN A 118 -9.04 14.86 -0.83
C GLN A 118 -8.14 14.17 0.18
N ARG A 119 -8.68 13.26 0.98
CA ARG A 119 -7.92 12.46 1.96
C ARG A 119 -6.80 11.68 1.29
N LEU A 120 -7.14 10.97 0.23
CA LEU A 120 -6.21 10.13 -0.52
C LEU A 120 -5.12 10.99 -1.20
N GLY A 121 -5.50 12.06 -1.89
CA GLY A 121 -4.57 12.97 -2.53
C GLY A 121 -3.60 13.62 -1.55
N ASN A 122 -4.09 14.07 -0.40
CA ASN A 122 -3.26 14.67 0.62
C ASN A 122 -2.31 13.66 1.29
N GLU A 123 -2.79 12.43 1.55
CA GLU A 123 -1.92 11.38 2.10
C GLU A 123 -0.81 10.99 1.12
N MET A 124 -1.10 10.92 -0.17
CA MET A 124 -0.08 10.66 -1.21
C MET A 124 0.94 11.79 -1.30
N LEU A 125 0.53 13.05 -1.24
CA LEU A 125 1.45 14.19 -1.23
C LEU A 125 2.33 14.19 0.01
N ASP A 126 1.76 13.93 1.19
CA ASP A 126 2.53 13.79 2.42
C ASP A 126 3.54 12.66 2.32
N ALA A 127 3.17 11.53 1.73
CA ALA A 127 4.07 10.40 1.50
C ALA A 127 5.24 10.76 0.57
N CYS A 128 5.01 11.53 -0.48
CA CYS A 128 6.08 12.03 -1.35
C CYS A 128 7.11 12.88 -0.59
N GLU A 129 6.65 13.60 0.44
CA GLU A 129 7.51 14.40 1.33
C GLU A 129 8.11 13.59 2.50
N GLY A 130 7.86 12.30 2.56
CA GLY A 130 8.30 11.45 3.68
C GLY A 130 7.50 11.62 4.96
N LYS A 131 6.30 12.16 4.89
CA LYS A 131 5.39 12.43 6.00
C LYS A 131 4.13 11.57 5.92
N GLY A 132 3.27 11.67 6.91
CA GLY A 132 1.95 11.04 6.91
C GLY A 132 1.90 9.69 7.61
N SER A 133 0.68 9.23 7.87
CA SER A 133 0.43 8.02 8.65
C SER A 133 0.85 6.73 7.94
N ALA A 134 0.79 6.71 6.62
CA ALA A 134 1.21 5.55 5.82
C ALA A 134 2.73 5.35 5.89
N VAL A 135 3.51 6.40 5.75
CA VAL A 135 4.97 6.38 5.90
C VAL A 135 5.36 6.00 7.33
N LYS A 136 4.66 6.55 8.31
CA LYS A 136 4.86 6.20 9.72
C LYS A 136 4.63 4.71 9.97
N LYS A 137 3.60 4.12 9.36
CA LYS A 137 3.33 2.68 9.44
C LYS A 137 4.51 1.85 8.90
N ARG A 138 5.09 2.25 7.78
CA ARG A 138 6.31 1.62 7.26
C ARG A 138 7.46 1.70 8.24
N GLU A 139 7.71 2.89 8.78
CA GLU A 139 8.78 3.11 9.77
C GLU A 139 8.61 2.27 11.02
N ASP A 140 7.38 2.18 11.54
CA ASP A 140 7.06 1.36 12.71
C ASP A 140 7.30 -0.14 12.43
N VAL A 141 6.94 -0.62 11.24
CA VAL A 141 7.19 -2.01 10.83
C VAL A 141 8.69 -2.28 10.69
N HIS A 142 9.45 -1.37 10.08
CA HIS A 142 10.89 -1.47 9.98
C HIS A 142 11.58 -1.43 11.35
N ARG A 143 11.12 -0.60 12.26
CA ARG A 143 11.61 -0.52 13.65
C ARG A 143 11.35 -1.82 14.40
N MET A 144 10.15 -2.42 14.23
CA MET A 144 9.82 -3.73 14.79
C MET A 144 10.74 -4.82 14.25
N ALA A 145 10.99 -4.84 12.96
CA ALA A 145 11.90 -5.81 12.33
C ALA A 145 13.33 -5.66 12.85
N GLU A 146 13.81 -4.45 13.04
CA GLU A 146 15.14 -4.18 13.58
C GLU A 146 15.24 -4.60 15.06
N ALA A 147 14.22 -4.31 15.87
CA ALA A 147 14.16 -4.73 17.26
C ALA A 147 14.19 -6.26 17.43
N ASN A 148 13.64 -6.99 16.47
CA ASN A 148 13.61 -8.46 16.46
C ASN A 148 14.73 -9.10 15.62
N ARG A 149 15.73 -8.33 15.21
CA ARG A 149 16.83 -8.80 14.34
C ARG A 149 17.55 -10.03 14.90
N ALA A 150 17.67 -10.14 16.20
CA ALA A 150 18.29 -11.30 16.87
C ALA A 150 17.60 -12.64 16.52
N PHE A 151 16.33 -12.62 16.14
CA PHE A 151 15.55 -13.82 15.78
C PHE A 151 15.54 -14.11 14.27
N SER A 152 16.34 -13.40 13.48
CA SER A 152 16.38 -13.57 12.02
C SER A 152 16.77 -14.99 11.57
N HIS A 153 17.53 -15.72 12.38
CA HIS A 153 17.89 -17.12 12.11
C HIS A 153 16.73 -18.12 12.25
N TYR A 154 15.59 -17.71 12.82
CA TYR A 154 14.36 -18.51 12.88
C TYR A 154 13.49 -18.37 11.60
N ARG A 155 14.05 -17.96 10.47
CA ARG A 155 13.32 -17.79 9.20
C ARG A 155 12.57 -19.06 8.78
N PHE A 156 11.45 -18.81 8.10
CA PHE A 156 10.65 -19.89 7.52
C PHE A 156 11.31 -20.47 6.28
#